data_01863357080877adfff5cee19b31a85b
#
_entry.id   01863357080877adfff5cee19b31a85b
#
_cell.length_a   1.000
_cell.length_b   1.000
_cell.length_c   1.000
_cell.angle_alpha   90.00
_cell.angle_beta   90.00
_cell.angle_gamma   90.00
#
_symmetry.space_group_name_H-M   'P 1'
#
loop_
_entity.id
_entity.type
_entity.pdbx_description
1 polymer ?
#
loop_
_entity_poly.entity_id
_entity_poly.type
_entity_poly.pdbx_seq_one_letter_code
_entity_poly.pdbx_strand_id
1 'polypeptide(L)'
;NNYWQNKDDFFNEFFFKIVNSDGFKEYLVVDKRDFKTQLSLFIYIFKEILVYDKRFINYIEDENIYWIDDIPIINTFFLRLIKTLDNNGEKEFNFFVNTFVYSKKDTDFALKLFEKVLQNSVKLDQDIQNLALNWDIERIAPIDRIIIKMSIVEIIYFSDIPSNVSVNEYLEISKEYSTPKSSQFINGVLDSIVKNNQ
;
A
#
# COMPACT_ATOMS: atom_id res chain seq x y z
N ASN A 1 7.83 23.71 12.99
CA ASN A 1 7.13 22.61 13.64
C ASN A 1 8.15 21.77 14.41
N ASN A 2 8.18 21.94 15.74
CA ASN A 2 9.10 21.21 16.63
C ASN A 2 8.53 19.82 16.98
N TYR A 3 8.11 19.08 15.98
CA TYR A 3 7.48 17.77 16.13
C TYR A 3 8.37 16.76 16.88
N TRP A 4 9.68 16.92 16.75
CA TRP A 4 10.69 16.04 17.33
C TRP A 4 11.32 16.54 18.64
N GLN A 5 10.88 17.69 19.15
CA GLN A 5 11.36 18.18 20.47
C GLN A 5 10.87 17.23 21.58
N ASN A 6 11.77 16.92 22.53
CA ASN A 6 11.57 16.01 23.66
C ASN A 6 11.55 14.51 23.37
N LYS A 7 12.14 14.06 22.23
CA LYS A 7 12.26 12.63 21.88
C LYS A 7 13.72 12.16 21.82
N ASP A 8 14.57 12.74 22.65
CA ASP A 8 16.01 12.50 22.66
C ASP A 8 16.36 11.02 22.88
N ASP A 9 15.63 10.32 23.76
CA ASP A 9 15.87 8.89 24.03
C ASP A 9 15.59 8.02 22.80
N PHE A 10 14.53 8.33 22.04
CA PHE A 10 14.21 7.62 20.81
C PHE A 10 15.32 7.81 19.77
N PHE A 11 15.77 9.05 19.57
CA PHE A 11 16.82 9.36 18.60
C PHE A 11 18.18 8.78 18.99
N ASN A 12 18.54 8.84 20.27
CA ASN A 12 19.80 8.28 20.74
C ASN A 12 19.88 6.78 20.51
N GLU A 13 18.79 6.06 20.79
CA GLU A 13 18.76 4.62 20.59
C GLU A 13 18.75 4.25 19.10
N PHE A 14 17.98 5.00 18.30
CA PHE A 14 17.96 4.81 16.87
C PHE A 14 19.34 5.10 16.23
N PHE A 15 19.97 6.18 16.64
CA PHE A 15 21.34 6.50 16.25
C PHE A 15 22.32 5.40 16.65
N PHE A 16 22.20 4.87 17.86
CA PHE A 16 23.03 3.75 18.32
C PHE A 16 22.88 2.51 17.45
N LYS A 17 21.67 2.19 17.02
CA LYS A 17 21.43 1.08 16.06
C LYS A 17 22.12 1.32 14.73
N ILE A 18 22.03 2.55 14.22
CA ILE A 18 22.69 2.92 12.95
C ILE A 18 24.19 2.75 13.04
N VAL A 19 24.85 3.34 14.03
CA VAL A 19 26.32 3.34 14.16
C VAL A 19 26.91 1.94 14.41
N ASN A 20 26.12 1.04 14.99
CA ASN A 20 26.52 -0.34 15.23
C ASN A 20 26.17 -1.29 14.07
N SER A 21 25.43 -0.82 13.07
CA SER A 21 25.03 -1.62 11.93
C SER A 21 26.19 -1.93 10.98
N ASP A 22 26.09 -3.04 10.27
CA ASP A 22 27.12 -3.44 9.33
C ASP A 22 27.22 -2.47 8.13
N GLY A 23 26.08 -2.00 7.61
CA GLY A 23 26.07 -1.01 6.53
C GLY A 23 26.74 0.32 6.90
N PHE A 24 26.65 0.76 8.17
CA PHE A 24 27.36 1.95 8.62
C PHE A 24 28.86 1.69 8.76
N LYS A 25 29.26 0.53 9.28
CA LYS A 25 30.68 0.12 9.35
C LYS A 25 31.30 0.02 7.96
N GLU A 26 30.60 -0.58 7.00
CA GLU A 26 31.04 -0.62 5.60
C GLU A 26 31.19 0.79 5.03
N TYR A 27 30.24 1.68 5.28
CA TYR A 27 30.34 3.08 4.84
C TYR A 27 31.56 3.80 5.41
N LEU A 28 31.96 3.50 6.65
CA LEU A 28 33.11 4.14 7.29
C LEU A 28 34.46 3.77 6.64
N VAL A 29 34.57 2.59 6.03
CA VAL A 29 35.81 2.12 5.38
C VAL A 29 35.93 2.49 3.92
N VAL A 30 34.90 3.14 3.34
CA VAL A 30 34.95 3.61 1.95
C VAL A 30 35.83 4.84 1.83
N ASP A 31 36.80 4.79 0.92
CA ASP A 31 37.76 5.88 0.71
C ASP A 31 37.11 7.17 0.20
N LYS A 32 36.11 7.06 -0.69
CA LYS A 32 35.42 8.20 -1.29
C LYS A 32 33.94 8.18 -0.90
N ARG A 33 33.56 9.14 -0.06
CA ARG A 33 32.17 9.34 0.37
C ARG A 33 31.46 10.32 -0.56
N ASP A 34 31.26 9.91 -1.80
CA ASP A 34 30.48 10.67 -2.77
C ASP A 34 28.97 10.56 -2.47
N PHE A 35 28.18 11.32 -3.24
CA PHE A 35 26.73 11.35 -3.08
C PHE A 35 26.09 9.94 -3.20
N LYS A 36 26.61 9.12 -4.11
CA LYS A 36 26.11 7.75 -4.32
C LYS A 36 26.33 6.86 -3.10
N THR A 37 27.50 6.95 -2.50
CA THR A 37 27.85 6.20 -1.29
C THR A 37 26.97 6.64 -0.10
N GLN A 38 26.76 7.96 0.06
CA GLN A 38 25.89 8.50 1.09
C GLN A 38 24.42 8.05 0.88
N LEU A 39 23.94 8.07 -0.36
CA LEU A 39 22.61 7.63 -0.73
C LEU A 39 22.40 6.13 -0.45
N SER A 40 23.42 5.31 -0.75
CA SER A 40 23.37 3.87 -0.48
C SER A 40 23.27 3.59 1.02
N LEU A 41 23.99 4.32 1.86
CA LEU A 41 23.85 4.24 3.32
C LEU A 41 22.45 4.65 3.76
N PHE A 42 21.92 5.73 3.21
CA PHE A 42 20.58 6.20 3.55
C PHE A 42 19.50 5.17 3.19
N ILE A 43 19.59 4.57 2.01
CA ILE A 43 18.70 3.48 1.59
C ILE A 43 18.81 2.28 2.54
N TYR A 44 20.04 1.92 2.94
CA TYR A 44 20.27 0.84 3.89
C TYR A 44 19.61 1.12 5.25
N ILE A 45 19.83 2.31 5.82
CA ILE A 45 19.24 2.71 7.10
C ILE A 45 17.72 2.62 7.03
N PHE A 46 17.13 3.14 5.97
CA PHE A 46 15.68 3.15 5.81
C PHE A 46 15.13 1.74 5.64
N LYS A 47 15.72 0.96 4.76
CA LYS A 47 15.24 -0.37 4.37
C LYS A 47 15.47 -1.43 5.44
N GLU A 48 16.63 -1.43 6.08
CA GLU A 48 17.05 -2.52 6.96
C GLU A 48 16.91 -2.18 8.46
N ILE A 49 16.85 -0.89 8.81
CA ILE A 49 16.79 -0.48 10.22
C ILE A 49 15.43 0.16 10.56
N LEU A 50 15.04 1.21 9.84
CA LEU A 50 13.88 2.01 10.19
C LEU A 50 12.56 1.22 10.07
N VAL A 51 12.35 0.59 8.92
CA VAL A 51 11.08 -0.11 8.60
C VAL A 51 10.84 -1.33 9.51
N TYR A 52 11.89 -1.93 10.06
CA TYR A 52 11.77 -3.06 10.98
C TYR A 52 11.88 -2.65 12.45
N ASP A 53 12.06 -1.37 12.76
CA ASP A 53 12.13 -0.91 14.13
C ASP A 53 10.73 -0.85 14.75
N LYS A 54 10.44 -1.78 15.67
CA LYS A 54 9.12 -1.87 16.33
C LYS A 54 8.73 -0.59 17.08
N ARG A 55 9.70 0.17 17.62
CA ARG A 55 9.41 1.42 18.31
C ARG A 55 9.01 2.51 17.34
N PHE A 56 9.67 2.56 16.18
CA PHE A 56 9.30 3.49 15.11
C PHE A 56 7.90 3.19 14.61
N ILE A 57 7.59 1.91 14.37
CA ILE A 57 6.25 1.48 13.93
C ILE A 57 5.22 1.85 15.00
N ASN A 58 5.39 1.41 16.24
CA ASN A 58 4.46 1.71 17.32
C ASN A 58 4.27 3.22 17.52
N TYR A 59 5.35 3.99 17.41
CA TYR A 59 5.28 5.44 17.51
C TYR A 59 4.39 6.06 16.42
N ILE A 60 4.52 5.60 15.18
CA ILE A 60 3.70 6.08 14.07
C ILE A 60 2.25 5.65 14.25
N GLU A 61 2.01 4.43 14.69
CA GLU A 61 0.68 3.89 14.99
C GLU A 61 -0.02 4.65 16.11
N ASP A 62 0.71 5.00 17.19
CA ASP A 62 0.21 5.78 18.32
C ASP A 62 -0.20 7.20 17.89
N GLU A 63 0.52 7.80 16.94
CA GLU A 63 0.19 9.13 16.41
C GLU A 63 -1.06 9.09 15.51
N ASN A 64 -1.21 8.04 14.72
CA ASN A 64 -2.39 7.85 13.88
C ASN A 64 -2.52 6.39 13.42
N ILE A 65 -3.57 5.72 13.85
CA ILE A 65 -3.86 4.32 13.53
C ILE A 65 -3.92 4.03 12.02
N TYR A 66 -4.25 5.00 11.19
CA TYR A 66 -4.28 4.84 9.73
C TYR A 66 -2.91 4.61 9.10
N TRP A 67 -1.82 4.94 9.82
CA TRP A 67 -0.46 4.70 9.33
C TRP A 67 -0.05 3.23 9.29
N ILE A 68 -0.77 2.34 9.98
CA ILE A 68 -0.47 0.90 10.00
C ILE A 68 -0.42 0.34 8.56
N ASP A 69 -1.43 0.67 7.76
CA ASP A 69 -1.55 0.18 6.39
C ASP A 69 -0.72 0.99 5.39
N ASP A 70 -0.43 2.25 5.71
CA ASP A 70 0.26 3.16 4.81
C ASP A 70 1.79 2.99 4.83
N ILE A 71 2.38 2.50 5.93
CA ILE A 71 3.85 2.34 6.06
C ILE A 71 4.46 1.51 4.92
N PRO A 72 3.94 0.34 4.51
CA PRO A 72 4.51 -0.44 3.41
C PRO A 72 4.48 0.30 2.07
N ILE A 73 3.40 1.05 1.82
CA ILE A 73 3.22 1.85 0.61
C ILE A 73 4.24 2.98 0.60
N ILE A 74 4.32 3.76 1.69
CA ILE A 74 5.27 4.85 1.84
C ILE A 74 6.70 4.35 1.71
N ASN A 75 7.04 3.22 2.33
CA ASN A 75 8.35 2.60 2.19
C ASN A 75 8.70 2.31 0.74
N THR A 76 7.80 1.68 -0.01
CA THR A 76 8.01 1.36 -1.42
C THR A 76 8.21 2.63 -2.26
N PHE A 77 7.38 3.64 -2.05
CA PHE A 77 7.48 4.90 -2.76
C PHE A 77 8.73 5.69 -2.40
N PHE A 78 9.05 5.77 -1.13
CA PHE A 78 10.22 6.48 -0.65
C PHE A 78 11.52 5.86 -1.19
N LEU A 79 11.63 4.53 -1.20
CA LEU A 79 12.78 3.85 -1.78
C LEU A 79 12.90 4.06 -3.29
N ARG A 80 11.79 4.09 -4.01
CA ARG A 80 11.79 4.44 -5.45
C ARG A 80 12.27 5.87 -5.65
N LEU A 81 11.72 6.82 -4.90
CA LEU A 81 12.10 8.23 -4.94
C LEU A 81 13.60 8.41 -4.73
N ILE A 82 14.15 7.83 -3.67
CA ILE A 82 15.57 7.95 -3.34
C ILE A 82 16.46 7.39 -4.45
N LYS A 83 16.05 6.26 -5.05
CA LYS A 83 16.79 5.66 -6.18
C LYS A 83 16.81 6.54 -7.42
N THR A 84 15.79 7.37 -7.63
CA THR A 84 15.77 8.32 -8.75
C THR A 84 16.73 9.50 -8.55
N LEU A 85 17.00 9.88 -7.29
CA LEU A 85 17.94 10.96 -6.97
C LEU A 85 19.39 10.66 -7.41
N ASP A 86 19.77 9.39 -7.52
CA ASP A 86 21.13 8.97 -7.98
C ASP A 86 21.39 9.29 -9.46
N ASN A 87 20.35 9.40 -10.28
CA ASN A 87 20.50 9.43 -11.74
C ASN A 87 20.32 10.81 -12.39
N ASN A 88 19.39 11.66 -11.96
CA ASN A 88 19.02 12.90 -12.69
C ASN A 88 18.62 14.11 -11.83
N GLY A 89 18.71 14.06 -10.53
CA GLY A 89 18.54 15.22 -9.64
C GLY A 89 17.10 15.78 -9.54
N GLU A 90 16.97 17.10 -9.36
CA GLU A 90 15.70 17.79 -9.04
C GLU A 90 14.56 17.59 -10.04
N LYS A 91 14.83 17.36 -11.32
CA LYS A 91 13.79 17.22 -12.35
C LYS A 91 13.00 15.92 -12.18
N GLU A 92 13.68 14.82 -11.87
CA GLU A 92 13.00 13.55 -11.60
C GLU A 92 12.31 13.54 -10.25
N PHE A 93 12.87 14.21 -9.25
CA PHE A 93 12.20 14.40 -7.96
C PHE A 93 10.86 15.12 -8.13
N ASN A 94 10.82 16.22 -8.85
CA ASN A 94 9.59 16.96 -9.11
C ASN A 94 8.59 16.15 -9.96
N PHE A 95 9.07 15.40 -10.95
CA PHE A 95 8.22 14.49 -11.71
C PHE A 95 7.63 13.40 -10.81
N PHE A 96 8.46 12.79 -9.95
CA PHE A 96 8.05 11.75 -9.03
C PHE A 96 7.02 12.26 -8.02
N VAL A 97 7.28 13.39 -7.37
CA VAL A 97 6.34 14.02 -6.43
C VAL A 97 5.01 14.36 -7.12
N ASN A 98 5.06 14.92 -8.32
CA ASN A 98 3.86 15.24 -9.10
C ASN A 98 3.09 14.00 -9.58
N THR A 99 3.77 12.87 -9.77
CA THR A 99 3.14 11.60 -10.15
C THR A 99 2.41 10.96 -8.96
N PHE A 100 2.86 11.25 -7.73
CA PHE A 100 2.21 10.77 -6.50
C PHE A 100 1.18 11.73 -5.91
N VAL A 101 1.16 12.97 -6.33
CA VAL A 101 -0.02 13.81 -6.12
C VAL A 101 -1.11 13.24 -7.02
N TYR A 102 -2.10 12.61 -6.39
CA TYR A 102 -3.24 11.98 -7.08
C TYR A 102 -3.65 12.80 -8.28
N SER A 103 -3.57 12.23 -9.47
CA SER A 103 -4.07 12.92 -10.63
C SER A 103 -5.57 13.14 -10.46
N LYS A 104 -6.11 14.18 -11.07
CA LYS A 104 -7.56 14.38 -11.07
C LYS A 104 -8.30 13.15 -11.55
N LYS A 105 -7.70 12.39 -12.49
CA LYS A 105 -8.25 11.15 -13.02
C LYS A 105 -8.36 10.07 -11.94
N ASP A 106 -7.35 9.93 -11.09
CA ASP A 106 -7.34 8.93 -10.00
C ASP A 106 -8.37 9.29 -8.93
N THR A 107 -8.46 10.58 -8.58
CA THR A 107 -9.48 11.07 -7.64
C THR A 107 -10.89 10.86 -8.20
N ASP A 108 -11.13 11.19 -9.47
CA ASP A 108 -12.42 10.99 -10.12
C ASP A 108 -12.78 9.49 -10.20
N PHE A 109 -11.81 8.62 -10.46
CA PHE A 109 -11.99 7.16 -10.44
C PHE A 109 -12.42 6.69 -9.04
N ALA A 110 -11.66 7.05 -7.99
CA ALA A 110 -11.94 6.64 -6.62
C ALA A 110 -13.34 7.10 -6.16
N LEU A 111 -13.69 8.37 -6.43
CA LEU A 111 -15.01 8.91 -6.08
C LEU A 111 -16.13 8.18 -6.82
N LYS A 112 -16.00 7.94 -8.12
CA LYS A 112 -17.00 7.22 -8.91
C LYS A 112 -17.17 5.78 -8.42
N LEU A 113 -16.06 5.08 -8.12
CA LEU A 113 -16.10 3.72 -7.57
C LEU A 113 -16.86 3.70 -6.25
N PHE A 114 -16.51 4.59 -5.33
CA PHE A 114 -17.16 4.71 -4.03
C PHE A 114 -18.66 5.00 -4.15
N GLU A 115 -19.04 6.01 -4.95
CA GLU A 115 -20.44 6.35 -5.18
C GLU A 115 -21.23 5.18 -5.78
N LYS A 116 -20.68 4.48 -6.77
CA LYS A 116 -21.33 3.33 -7.40
C LYS A 116 -21.52 2.17 -6.44
N VAL A 117 -20.54 1.89 -5.57
CA VAL A 117 -20.67 0.86 -4.53
C VAL A 117 -21.79 1.21 -3.56
N LEU A 118 -21.86 2.47 -3.08
CA LEU A 118 -22.92 2.90 -2.17
C LEU A 118 -24.31 2.85 -2.81
N GLN A 119 -24.44 3.38 -4.03
CA GLN A 119 -25.72 3.43 -4.74
C GLN A 119 -26.29 2.04 -5.03
N ASN A 120 -25.42 1.05 -5.25
CA ASN A 120 -25.84 -0.30 -5.61
C ASN A 120 -25.69 -1.31 -4.46
N SER A 121 -25.39 -0.86 -3.24
CA SER A 121 -24.97 -1.73 -2.12
C SER A 121 -25.93 -2.89 -1.86
N VAL A 122 -27.25 -2.64 -1.89
CA VAL A 122 -28.27 -3.68 -1.66
C VAL A 122 -28.31 -4.71 -2.80
N LYS A 123 -28.24 -4.23 -4.04
CA LYS A 123 -28.19 -5.10 -5.23
C LYS A 123 -26.93 -5.95 -5.23
N LEU A 124 -25.78 -5.35 -4.91
CA LEU A 124 -24.50 -6.06 -4.82
C LEU A 124 -24.53 -7.17 -3.76
N ASP A 125 -25.23 -6.97 -2.63
CA ASP A 125 -25.41 -8.02 -1.64
C ASP A 125 -26.23 -9.18 -2.18
N GLN A 126 -27.28 -8.90 -2.96
CA GLN A 126 -28.08 -9.93 -3.61
C GLN A 126 -27.26 -10.68 -4.68
N ASP A 127 -26.46 -9.97 -5.47
CA ASP A 127 -25.59 -10.57 -6.47
C ASP A 127 -24.54 -11.48 -5.82
N ILE A 128 -23.92 -11.06 -4.73
CA ILE A 128 -22.98 -11.88 -3.94
C ILE A 128 -23.70 -13.13 -3.39
N GLN A 129 -24.88 -12.99 -2.83
CA GLN A 129 -25.67 -14.11 -2.31
C GLN A 129 -25.97 -15.14 -3.40
N ASN A 130 -26.33 -14.68 -4.59
CA ASN A 130 -26.64 -15.55 -5.73
C ASN A 130 -25.39 -16.29 -6.27
N LEU A 131 -24.22 -15.67 -6.21
CA LEU A 131 -22.95 -16.24 -6.66
C LEU A 131 -22.31 -17.17 -5.62
N ALA A 132 -22.56 -16.89 -4.36
CA ALA A 132 -22.03 -17.64 -3.21
C ALA A 132 -23.06 -18.66 -2.69
N LEU A 133 -23.64 -19.49 -3.55
CA LEU A 133 -24.75 -20.42 -3.23
C LEU A 133 -24.54 -21.29 -1.98
N ASN A 134 -23.31 -21.56 -1.60
CA ASN A 134 -22.94 -22.38 -0.45
C ASN A 134 -22.54 -21.56 0.79
N TRP A 135 -22.66 -20.24 0.72
CA TRP A 135 -22.22 -19.34 1.79
C TRP A 135 -23.36 -18.40 2.19
N ASP A 136 -23.58 -18.30 3.48
CA ASP A 136 -24.45 -17.30 4.04
C ASP A 136 -23.73 -15.95 4.05
N ILE A 137 -24.32 -14.93 3.43
CA ILE A 137 -23.74 -13.59 3.32
C ILE A 137 -23.41 -12.98 4.68
N GLU A 138 -24.14 -13.35 5.73
CA GLU A 138 -23.89 -12.87 7.10
C GLU A 138 -22.61 -13.45 7.69
N ARG A 139 -22.10 -14.55 7.13
CA ARG A 139 -20.84 -15.19 7.54
C ARG A 139 -19.63 -14.68 6.78
N ILE A 140 -19.83 -13.92 5.72
CA ILE A 140 -18.74 -13.31 4.97
C ILE A 140 -18.19 -12.15 5.80
N ALA A 141 -16.87 -12.13 6.01
CA ALA A 141 -16.22 -11.03 6.73
C ALA A 141 -16.55 -9.68 6.07
N PRO A 142 -16.82 -8.63 6.84
CA PRO A 142 -17.19 -7.32 6.29
C PRO A 142 -16.19 -6.80 5.24
N ILE A 143 -14.91 -7.00 5.47
CA ILE A 143 -13.86 -6.57 4.53
C ILE A 143 -13.94 -7.33 3.21
N ASP A 144 -14.15 -8.66 3.25
CA ASP A 144 -14.28 -9.49 2.05
C ASP A 144 -15.48 -9.04 1.21
N ARG A 145 -16.59 -8.75 1.87
CA ARG A 145 -17.80 -8.26 1.23
C ARG A 145 -17.58 -6.89 0.56
N ILE A 146 -16.79 -5.99 1.18
CA ILE A 146 -16.43 -4.71 0.58
C ILE A 146 -15.55 -4.93 -0.65
N ILE A 147 -14.52 -5.77 -0.55
CA ILE A 147 -13.61 -6.10 -1.66
C ILE A 147 -14.39 -6.64 -2.85
N ILE A 148 -15.29 -7.58 -2.62
CA ILE A 148 -16.14 -8.16 -3.68
C ILE A 148 -17.05 -7.09 -4.30
N LYS A 149 -17.72 -6.25 -3.50
CA LYS A 149 -18.57 -5.17 -4.00
C LYS A 149 -17.79 -4.19 -4.89
N MET A 150 -16.62 -3.77 -4.45
CA MET A 150 -15.76 -2.87 -5.21
C MET A 150 -15.35 -3.49 -6.55
N SER A 151 -14.93 -4.75 -6.55
CA SER A 151 -14.51 -5.45 -7.76
C SER A 151 -15.66 -5.64 -8.75
N ILE A 152 -16.88 -5.99 -8.28
CA ILE A 152 -18.07 -6.09 -9.13
C ILE A 152 -18.35 -4.75 -9.83
N VAL A 153 -18.35 -3.67 -9.06
CA VAL A 153 -18.59 -2.33 -9.58
C VAL A 153 -17.54 -1.95 -10.61
N GLU A 154 -16.27 -2.22 -10.34
CA GLU A 154 -15.20 -1.91 -11.29
C GLU A 154 -15.35 -2.69 -12.59
N ILE A 155 -15.57 -4.00 -12.50
CA ILE A 155 -15.77 -4.86 -13.68
C ILE A 155 -16.97 -4.41 -14.53
N ILE A 156 -18.06 -3.98 -13.89
CA ILE A 156 -19.30 -3.63 -14.61
C ILE A 156 -19.28 -2.20 -15.15
N TYR A 157 -18.75 -1.24 -14.40
CA TYR A 157 -18.90 0.19 -14.72
C TYR A 157 -17.64 0.86 -15.28
N PHE A 158 -16.49 0.20 -15.27
CA PHE A 158 -15.21 0.75 -15.76
C PHE A 158 -14.64 -0.08 -16.89
N SER A 159 -15.32 -0.04 -18.04
CA SER A 159 -14.97 -0.82 -19.23
C SER A 159 -13.57 -0.56 -19.80
N ASP A 160 -12.94 0.56 -19.43
CA ASP A 160 -11.56 0.88 -19.81
C ASP A 160 -10.53 0.01 -19.08
N ILE A 161 -10.94 -0.67 -17.98
CA ILE A 161 -10.11 -1.58 -17.21
C ILE A 161 -10.48 -3.02 -17.58
N PRO A 162 -9.53 -3.81 -18.13
CA PRO A 162 -9.81 -5.21 -18.43
C PRO A 162 -10.17 -6.00 -17.16
N SER A 163 -11.23 -6.80 -17.20
CA SER A 163 -11.74 -7.53 -16.03
C SER A 163 -10.69 -8.41 -15.34
N ASN A 164 -9.76 -8.99 -16.10
CA ASN A 164 -8.66 -9.78 -15.53
C ASN A 164 -7.68 -8.93 -14.73
N VAL A 165 -7.50 -7.66 -15.06
CA VAL A 165 -6.68 -6.72 -14.27
C VAL A 165 -7.38 -6.43 -12.96
N SER A 166 -8.67 -6.04 -13.01
CA SER A 166 -9.46 -5.81 -11.78
C SER A 166 -9.45 -7.02 -10.86
N VAL A 167 -9.70 -8.23 -11.39
CA VAL A 167 -9.65 -9.47 -10.59
C VAL A 167 -8.31 -9.62 -9.88
N ASN A 168 -7.20 -9.47 -10.60
CA ASN A 168 -5.86 -9.62 -10.01
C ASN A 168 -5.59 -8.58 -8.91
N GLU A 169 -5.93 -7.31 -9.15
CA GLU A 169 -5.72 -6.25 -8.16
C GLU A 169 -6.55 -6.49 -6.89
N TYR A 170 -7.83 -6.86 -7.01
CA TYR A 170 -8.64 -7.15 -5.83
C TYR A 170 -8.22 -8.43 -5.11
N LEU A 171 -7.62 -9.40 -5.78
CA LEU A 171 -7.00 -10.55 -5.14
C LEU A 171 -5.75 -10.16 -4.34
N GLU A 172 -4.90 -9.27 -4.87
CA GLU A 172 -3.76 -8.74 -4.10
C GLU A 172 -4.26 -7.95 -2.86
N ILE A 173 -5.25 -7.09 -3.01
CA ILE A 173 -5.88 -6.39 -1.89
C ILE A 173 -6.40 -7.40 -0.85
N SER A 174 -7.05 -8.48 -1.30
CA SER A 174 -7.58 -9.49 -0.38
C SER A 174 -6.51 -10.23 0.41
N LYS A 175 -5.31 -10.39 -0.14
CA LYS A 175 -4.18 -11.00 0.58
C LYS A 175 -3.63 -10.11 1.68
N GLU A 176 -3.70 -8.80 1.49
CA GLU A 176 -3.25 -7.81 2.49
C GLU A 176 -4.26 -7.62 3.62
N TYR A 177 -5.56 -7.52 3.28
CA TYR A 177 -6.60 -7.11 4.21
C TYR A 177 -7.46 -8.27 4.75
N SER A 178 -7.26 -9.50 4.27
CA SER A 178 -8.07 -10.63 4.66
C SER A 178 -7.24 -11.92 4.91
N THR A 179 -7.93 -13.04 5.07
CA THR A 179 -7.28 -14.32 5.33
C THR A 179 -6.98 -15.08 4.01
N PRO A 180 -5.99 -16.01 4.00
CA PRO A 180 -5.74 -16.84 2.82
C PRO A 180 -6.97 -17.63 2.34
N LYS A 181 -7.86 -18.05 3.27
CA LYS A 181 -9.12 -18.73 2.93
C LYS A 181 -10.12 -17.77 2.27
N SER A 182 -10.18 -16.54 2.77
CA SER A 182 -11.02 -15.50 2.17
C SER A 182 -10.56 -15.16 0.76
N SER A 183 -9.27 -15.04 0.51
CA SER A 183 -8.74 -14.77 -0.84
C SER A 183 -9.14 -15.86 -1.84
N GLN A 184 -9.14 -17.12 -1.44
CA GLN A 184 -9.64 -18.23 -2.29
C GLN A 184 -11.13 -18.11 -2.57
N PHE A 185 -11.93 -17.75 -1.56
CA PHE A 185 -13.36 -17.53 -1.71
C PHE A 185 -13.64 -16.35 -2.64
N ILE A 186 -12.97 -15.22 -2.42
CA ILE A 186 -13.10 -14.03 -3.27
C ILE A 186 -12.76 -14.37 -4.72
N ASN A 187 -11.66 -15.10 -4.96
CA ASN A 187 -11.30 -15.55 -6.31
C ASN A 187 -12.43 -16.34 -6.98
N GLY A 188 -13.03 -17.29 -6.29
CA GLY A 188 -14.15 -18.08 -6.82
C GLY A 188 -15.37 -17.22 -7.19
N VAL A 189 -15.68 -16.21 -6.37
CA VAL A 189 -16.79 -15.27 -6.65
C VAL A 189 -16.45 -14.39 -7.86
N LEU A 190 -15.25 -13.83 -7.94
CA LEU A 190 -14.83 -12.96 -9.04
C LEU A 190 -14.76 -13.71 -10.38
N ASP A 191 -14.27 -14.95 -10.39
CA ASP A 191 -14.29 -15.81 -11.58
C ASP A 191 -15.71 -16.04 -12.10
N SER A 192 -16.67 -16.23 -11.18
CA SER A 192 -18.07 -16.41 -11.53
C SER A 192 -18.67 -15.13 -12.15
N ILE A 193 -18.30 -13.96 -11.63
CA ILE A 193 -18.73 -12.66 -12.14
C ILE A 193 -18.21 -12.45 -13.57
N VAL A 194 -16.94 -12.70 -13.81
CA VAL A 194 -16.33 -12.50 -15.14
C VAL A 194 -16.99 -13.42 -16.17
N LYS A 195 -17.28 -14.69 -15.81
CA LYS A 195 -17.95 -15.64 -16.69
C LYS A 195 -19.38 -15.25 -17.04
N ASN A 196 -20.09 -14.63 -16.10
CA ASN A 196 -21.49 -14.21 -16.31
C ASN A 196 -21.60 -12.87 -17.09
N ASN A 197 -20.50 -12.12 -17.22
CA ASN A 197 -20.46 -10.85 -17.95
C ASN A 197 -19.79 -10.96 -19.34
N GLN A 198 -19.39 -12.15 -19.76
CA GLN A 198 -18.95 -12.44 -21.13
C GLN A 198 -20.12 -12.89 -22.00
#